data_e667a55fe708392eb346288e89eef766
#
_entry.id   e667a55fe708392eb346288e89eef766
#
_cell.length_a   1.000
_cell.length_b   1.000
_cell.length_c   1.000
_cell.angle_alpha   90.00
_cell.angle_beta   90.00
_cell.angle_gamma   90.00
#
_symmetry.space_group_name_H-M   'P 1'
#
loop_
_entity.id
_entity.type
_entity.pdbx_description
1 polymer ?
#
loop_
_entity_poly.entity_id
_entity_poly.type
_entity_poly.pdbx_seq_one_letter_code
_entity_poly.pdbx_strand_id
1 'polypeptide(L)'
;MFSAAFEERIPVLLKGPTGCGKTRFVEYMAWRLGRPLALVRDKDKPSSQNGDFDQALPVVTVACHEDLTASDLVGRYLLEGETTRWIDGPLTRAVKAGAICYLDEVVEARKDTTVLIHPLTDYRRLLPIEKRAQVLEAADGFLLVISYNPGYQSALKDLKHSTRQRFIAIDFDYPSRAQEAEIIAHEADVPERVANDLAKLGEKVRNLREHGLAEGVSTRLLIYAGKLIRKGISPRVACESAVVWALTDDGEVQRTLEEVVSSIFE
;
A
#
# COMPACT_ATOMS: atom_id res chain seq x y z
N MET A 1 -10.46 5.50 14.95
CA MET A 1 -10.39 4.02 14.85
C MET A 1 -8.95 3.51 14.80
N PHE A 2 -8.09 3.92 13.84
CA PHE A 2 -6.70 3.43 13.77
C PHE A 2 -5.89 3.69 15.06
N SER A 3 -5.97 4.89 15.65
CA SER A 3 -5.28 5.21 16.91
C SER A 3 -5.74 4.32 18.06
N ALA A 4 -7.05 4.11 18.18
CA ALA A 4 -7.60 3.18 19.18
C ALA A 4 -7.14 1.74 18.96
N ALA A 5 -7.09 1.29 17.70
CA ALA A 5 -6.56 -0.03 17.38
C ALA A 5 -5.07 -0.17 17.75
N PHE A 6 -4.29 0.90 17.55
CA PHE A 6 -2.89 0.95 17.94
C PHE A 6 -2.73 0.86 19.48
N GLU A 7 -3.50 1.63 20.23
CA GLU A 7 -3.50 1.63 21.70
C GLU A 7 -3.91 0.26 22.27
N GLU A 8 -4.94 -0.34 21.71
CA GLU A 8 -5.45 -1.67 22.10
C GLU A 8 -4.69 -2.83 21.44
N ARG A 9 -3.67 -2.54 20.61
CA ARG A 9 -2.84 -3.54 19.90
C ARG A 9 -3.65 -4.48 19.01
N ILE A 10 -4.76 -4.00 18.44
CA ILE A 10 -5.64 -4.75 17.55
C ILE A 10 -5.14 -4.61 16.11
N PRO A 11 -4.88 -5.71 15.38
CA PRO A 11 -4.40 -5.62 14.01
C PRO A 11 -5.45 -5.02 13.07
N VAL A 12 -4.98 -4.31 12.03
CA VAL A 12 -5.82 -3.50 11.15
C VAL A 12 -5.79 -4.04 9.72
N LEU A 13 -6.97 -4.16 9.12
CA LEU A 13 -7.16 -4.48 7.72
C LEU A 13 -7.64 -3.23 6.96
N LEU A 14 -6.87 -2.75 6.00
CA LEU A 14 -7.26 -1.67 5.09
C LEU A 14 -7.85 -2.29 3.82
N LYS A 15 -9.11 -2.02 3.57
CA LYS A 15 -9.86 -2.57 2.44
C LYS A 15 -10.26 -1.43 1.51
N GLY A 16 -10.09 -1.59 0.20
CA GLY A 16 -10.54 -0.58 -0.77
C GLY A 16 -9.80 -0.63 -2.09
N PRO A 17 -10.19 0.17 -3.09
CA PRO A 17 -9.66 0.12 -4.44
C PRO A 17 -8.18 0.50 -4.52
N THR A 18 -7.56 0.19 -5.67
CA THR A 18 -6.19 0.58 -5.97
C THR A 18 -6.04 2.09 -6.02
N GLY A 19 -4.98 2.62 -5.40
CA GLY A 19 -4.64 4.06 -5.49
C GLY A 19 -5.57 5.01 -4.75
N CYS A 20 -6.43 4.52 -3.83
CA CYS A 20 -7.27 5.36 -2.96
C CYS A 20 -6.52 5.92 -1.73
N GLY A 21 -5.21 5.67 -1.59
CA GLY A 21 -4.40 6.29 -0.54
C GLY A 21 -4.11 5.43 0.69
N LYS A 22 -4.36 4.12 0.69
CA LYS A 22 -4.11 3.22 1.84
C LYS A 22 -2.68 3.33 2.40
N THR A 23 -1.67 3.26 1.56
CA THR A 23 -0.25 3.38 1.98
C THR A 23 0.04 4.76 2.58
N ARG A 24 -0.42 5.83 1.95
CA ARG A 24 -0.32 7.21 2.48
C ARG A 24 -0.99 7.37 3.84
N PHE A 25 -2.12 6.70 4.03
CA PHE A 25 -2.82 6.70 5.31
C PHE A 25 -1.99 6.05 6.42
N VAL A 26 -1.32 4.92 6.16
CA VAL A 26 -0.44 4.28 7.15
C VAL A 26 0.72 5.20 7.52
N GLU A 27 1.36 5.83 6.53
CA GLU A 27 2.44 6.80 6.74
C GLU A 27 1.98 8.00 7.58
N TYR A 28 0.82 8.57 7.24
CA TYR A 28 0.21 9.67 8.00
C TYR A 28 -0.10 9.27 9.44
N MET A 29 -0.66 8.07 9.65
CA MET A 29 -0.98 7.59 10.99
C MET A 29 0.27 7.31 11.81
N ALA A 30 1.34 6.81 11.21
CA ALA A 30 2.62 6.67 11.90
C ALA A 30 3.16 8.02 12.38
N TRP A 31 3.13 9.04 11.52
CA TRP A 31 3.49 10.40 11.90
C TRP A 31 2.61 10.94 13.03
N ARG A 32 1.29 10.78 12.92
CA ARG A 32 0.33 11.24 13.92
C ARG A 32 0.50 10.56 15.28
N LEU A 33 0.98 9.33 15.31
CA LEU A 33 1.30 8.58 16.53
C LEU A 33 2.69 8.93 17.11
N GLY A 34 3.33 10.00 16.62
CA GLY A 34 4.64 10.43 17.05
C GLY A 34 5.79 9.52 16.61
N ARG A 35 5.57 8.76 15.53
CA ARG A 35 6.56 7.86 14.93
C ARG A 35 6.98 8.39 13.55
N PRO A 36 7.90 9.37 13.50
CA PRO A 36 8.31 9.98 12.24
C PRO A 36 8.99 8.95 11.33
N LEU A 37 8.65 9.00 10.03
CA LEU A 37 9.29 8.17 9.02
C LEU A 37 10.77 8.57 8.88
N ALA A 38 11.68 7.70 9.27
CA ALA A 38 13.09 7.86 8.98
C ALA A 38 13.35 7.31 7.56
N LEU A 39 13.49 8.19 6.57
CA LEU A 39 13.98 7.80 5.25
C LEU A 39 15.49 7.59 5.36
N VAL A 40 15.91 6.34 5.51
CA VAL A 40 17.33 5.97 5.38
C VAL A 40 17.70 6.02 3.90
N ARG A 41 18.32 7.11 3.46
CA ARG A 41 18.96 7.18 2.14
C ARG A 41 20.30 6.46 2.22
N ASP A 42 20.64 5.65 1.22
CA ASP A 42 21.91 4.93 1.15
C ASP A 42 23.18 5.83 1.26
N LYS A 43 23.01 7.14 1.07
CA LYS A 43 24.08 8.14 1.22
C LYS A 43 24.44 8.45 2.67
N ASP A 44 23.59 8.09 3.63
CA ASP A 44 23.75 8.41 5.05
C ASP A 44 24.24 7.19 5.85
N LYS A 45 24.76 6.14 5.18
CA LYS A 45 25.41 5.03 5.89
C LYS A 45 26.68 5.54 6.58
N PRO A 46 26.72 5.63 7.92
CA PRO A 46 28.00 5.68 8.58
C PRO A 46 28.74 4.38 8.26
N SER A 47 30.00 4.49 7.94
CA SER A 47 30.92 3.37 7.68
C SER A 47 31.22 2.57 8.95
N SER A 48 30.22 2.07 9.64
CA SER A 48 30.38 1.17 10.79
C SER A 48 30.07 -0.26 10.35
N GLN A 49 31.07 -1.09 10.46
CA GLN A 49 31.10 -2.51 10.10
C GLN A 49 30.20 -3.41 10.95
N ASN A 50 29.36 -2.87 11.80
CA ASN A 50 28.39 -3.61 12.60
C ASN A 50 26.98 -3.20 12.20
N GLY A 51 26.23 -4.19 11.69
CA GLY A 51 24.85 -4.02 11.19
C GLY A 51 23.81 -3.77 12.27
N ASP A 52 24.05 -2.84 13.17
CA ASP A 52 23.07 -2.33 14.13
C ASP A 52 22.15 -1.33 13.42
N PHE A 53 21.10 -1.85 12.79
CA PHE A 53 19.92 -1.08 12.42
C PHE A 53 19.05 -0.82 13.66
N ASP A 54 19.65 -0.30 14.70
CA ASP A 54 18.99 -0.01 15.98
C ASP A 54 18.32 1.38 16.00
N GLN A 55 18.03 1.92 14.82
CA GLN A 55 17.19 3.12 14.71
C GLN A 55 15.73 2.70 14.64
N ALA A 56 14.93 3.26 15.53
CA ALA A 56 13.49 3.05 15.60
C ALA A 56 12.85 3.17 14.21
N LEU A 57 12.52 2.04 13.60
CA LEU A 57 11.78 1.98 12.34
C LEU A 57 10.30 2.24 12.66
N PRO A 58 9.72 3.38 12.28
CA PRO A 58 8.34 3.68 12.63
C PRO A 58 7.35 2.81 11.84
N VAL A 59 7.66 2.55 10.58
CA VAL A 59 6.88 1.71 9.66
C VAL A 59 7.82 0.84 8.85
N VAL A 60 7.47 -0.44 8.75
CA VAL A 60 8.09 -1.40 7.85
C VAL A 60 7.04 -1.80 6.81
N THR A 61 7.20 -1.31 5.58
CA THR A 61 6.29 -1.65 4.48
C THR A 61 6.85 -2.79 3.66
N VAL A 62 6.00 -3.78 3.37
CA VAL A 62 6.32 -4.93 2.51
C VAL A 62 5.25 -5.02 1.43
N ALA A 63 5.65 -4.87 0.16
CA ALA A 63 4.79 -5.18 -0.97
C ALA A 63 4.72 -6.70 -1.13
N CYS A 64 3.53 -7.25 -1.00
CA CYS A 64 3.30 -8.68 -1.16
C CYS A 64 3.16 -9.05 -2.64
N HIS A 65 3.74 -10.17 -3.03
CA HIS A 65 3.69 -10.73 -4.38
C HIS A 65 3.76 -12.27 -4.33
N GLU A 66 3.51 -12.92 -5.44
CA GLU A 66 3.38 -14.39 -5.52
C GLU A 66 4.64 -15.16 -5.09
N ASP A 67 5.82 -14.56 -5.27
CA ASP A 67 7.10 -15.17 -4.90
C ASP A 67 7.49 -14.89 -3.44
N LEU A 68 6.76 -14.02 -2.73
CA LEU A 68 7.07 -13.69 -1.34
C LEU A 68 6.79 -14.90 -0.44
N THR A 69 7.83 -15.39 0.20
CA THR A 69 7.76 -16.53 1.12
C THR A 69 7.74 -16.11 2.58
N ALA A 70 7.27 -16.98 3.45
CA ALA A 70 7.36 -16.78 4.89
C ALA A 70 8.81 -16.51 5.35
N SER A 71 9.80 -17.15 4.70
CA SER A 71 11.23 -16.94 4.99
C SER A 71 11.70 -15.51 4.66
N ASP A 72 11.17 -14.89 3.61
CA ASP A 72 11.54 -13.51 3.25
C ASP A 72 11.02 -12.52 4.30
N LEU A 73 9.86 -12.80 4.89
CA LEU A 73 9.32 -11.99 5.99
C LEU A 73 10.06 -12.19 7.30
N VAL A 74 10.38 -13.45 7.64
CA VAL A 74 10.97 -13.80 8.94
C VAL A 74 12.47 -13.60 8.95
N GLY A 75 13.16 -14.08 7.92
CA GLY A 75 14.60 -14.00 7.80
C GLY A 75 15.21 -15.28 7.24
N ARG A 76 16.51 -15.17 6.95
CA ARG A 76 17.28 -16.24 6.30
C ARG A 76 18.72 -16.24 6.74
N TYR A 77 19.37 -17.40 6.60
CA TYR A 77 20.82 -17.50 6.71
C TYR A 77 21.47 -17.04 5.41
N LEU A 78 22.48 -16.19 5.52
CA LEU A 78 23.40 -15.88 4.41
C LEU A 78 24.73 -16.56 4.66
N LEU A 79 25.33 -17.05 3.60
CA LEU A 79 26.70 -17.59 3.61
C LEU A 79 27.67 -16.43 3.45
N GLU A 80 28.54 -16.22 4.42
CA GLU A 80 29.61 -15.22 4.38
C GLU A 80 30.97 -15.97 4.54
N GLY A 81 31.61 -16.26 3.41
CA GLY A 81 32.80 -17.11 3.40
C GLY A 81 32.48 -18.53 3.85
N GLU A 82 33.12 -19.00 4.94
CA GLU A 82 32.89 -20.32 5.53
C GLU A 82 31.87 -20.33 6.67
N THR A 83 31.29 -19.18 7.00
CA THR A 83 30.31 -19.06 8.10
C THR A 83 28.93 -18.68 7.59
N THR A 84 27.92 -19.03 8.36
CA THR A 84 26.53 -18.61 8.08
C THR A 84 26.09 -17.56 9.09
N ARG A 85 25.52 -16.47 8.58
CA ARG A 85 24.96 -15.41 9.42
C ARG A 85 23.44 -15.32 9.19
N TRP A 86 22.69 -15.23 10.28
CA TRP A 86 21.25 -14.98 10.21
C TRP A 86 20.98 -13.49 9.93
N ILE A 87 20.06 -13.20 9.01
CA ILE A 87 19.55 -11.86 8.76
C ILE A 87 18.05 -11.85 9.00
N ASP A 88 17.60 -10.97 9.90
CA ASP A 88 16.19 -10.78 10.17
C ASP A 88 15.46 -10.20 8.96
N GLY A 89 14.33 -10.80 8.62
CA GLY A 89 13.42 -10.26 7.62
C GLY A 89 12.63 -9.05 8.12
N PRO A 90 11.89 -8.39 7.23
CA PRO A 90 11.17 -7.15 7.55
C PRO A 90 10.16 -7.33 8.69
N LEU A 91 9.41 -8.43 8.72
CA LEU A 91 8.45 -8.70 9.79
C LEU A 91 9.15 -8.90 11.14
N THR A 92 10.25 -9.66 11.18
CA THR A 92 11.02 -9.87 12.41
C THR A 92 11.59 -8.57 12.94
N ARG A 93 12.11 -7.70 12.06
CA ARG A 93 12.60 -6.37 12.45
C ARG A 93 11.48 -5.51 13.04
N ALA A 94 10.31 -5.50 12.39
CA ALA A 94 9.16 -4.75 12.89
C ALA A 94 8.70 -5.25 14.27
N VAL A 95 8.61 -6.57 14.45
CA VAL A 95 8.22 -7.21 15.71
C VAL A 95 9.19 -6.86 16.84
N LYS A 96 10.51 -6.91 16.59
CA LYS A 96 11.54 -6.56 17.57
C LYS A 96 11.56 -5.09 17.91
N ALA A 97 11.41 -4.21 16.91
CA ALA A 97 11.45 -2.75 17.08
C ALA A 97 10.14 -2.17 17.62
N GLY A 98 9.08 -2.95 17.74
CA GLY A 98 7.76 -2.41 18.06
C GLY A 98 7.19 -1.49 16.98
N ALA A 99 7.54 -1.71 15.71
CA ALA A 99 7.14 -0.88 14.58
C ALA A 99 5.75 -1.24 14.05
N ILE A 100 5.16 -0.34 13.26
CA ILE A 100 4.00 -0.67 12.42
C ILE A 100 4.50 -1.49 11.23
N CYS A 101 4.08 -2.75 11.11
CA CYS A 101 4.36 -3.60 9.96
C CYS A 101 3.18 -3.55 8.99
N TYR A 102 3.40 -2.99 7.80
CA TYR A 102 2.38 -2.87 6.77
C TYR A 102 2.67 -3.84 5.62
N LEU A 103 1.80 -4.86 5.48
CA LEU A 103 1.82 -5.80 4.38
C LEU A 103 0.83 -5.33 3.32
N ASP A 104 1.34 -4.74 2.24
CA ASP A 104 0.52 -4.21 1.16
C ASP A 104 0.15 -5.34 0.18
N GLU A 105 -1.13 -5.39 -0.21
CA GLU A 105 -1.70 -6.40 -1.11
C GLU A 105 -1.48 -7.85 -0.62
N VAL A 106 -1.76 -8.10 0.66
CA VAL A 106 -1.46 -9.39 1.33
C VAL A 106 -2.05 -10.62 0.64
N VAL A 107 -3.11 -10.47 -0.14
CA VAL A 107 -3.75 -11.53 -0.92
C VAL A 107 -2.90 -12.01 -2.10
N GLU A 108 -1.93 -11.20 -2.55
CA GLU A 108 -0.97 -11.59 -3.59
C GLU A 108 0.14 -12.49 -3.03
N ALA A 109 0.34 -12.49 -1.71
CA ALA A 109 1.33 -13.37 -1.09
C ALA A 109 0.87 -14.83 -1.08
N ARG A 110 1.83 -15.72 -0.94
CA ARG A 110 1.57 -17.15 -0.77
C ARG A 110 0.76 -17.44 0.50
N LYS A 111 0.04 -18.55 0.50
CA LYS A 111 -0.81 -18.95 1.64
C LYS A 111 -0.02 -19.22 2.93
N ASP A 112 1.24 -19.65 2.84
CA ASP A 112 2.13 -19.84 3.98
C ASP A 112 2.44 -18.51 4.69
N THR A 113 2.59 -17.44 3.93
CA THR A 113 2.77 -16.07 4.45
C THR A 113 1.59 -15.61 5.31
N THR A 114 0.35 -15.89 4.87
CA THR A 114 -0.84 -15.53 5.65
C THR A 114 -1.01 -16.33 6.92
N VAL A 115 -0.54 -17.58 6.95
CA VAL A 115 -0.58 -18.42 8.17
C VAL A 115 0.46 -17.96 9.20
N LEU A 116 1.63 -17.52 8.74
CA LEU A 116 2.72 -17.02 9.58
C LEU A 116 2.28 -15.87 10.49
N ILE A 117 1.43 -14.96 9.99
CA ILE A 117 1.01 -13.79 10.75
C ILE A 117 -0.09 -14.07 11.78
N HIS A 118 -0.74 -15.23 11.75
CA HIS A 118 -1.86 -15.53 12.66
C HIS A 118 -1.51 -15.43 14.14
N PRO A 119 -0.37 -15.94 14.65
CA PRO A 119 -0.03 -15.83 16.07
C PRO A 119 0.31 -14.39 16.50
N LEU A 120 0.60 -13.48 15.55
CA LEU A 120 0.77 -12.06 15.82
C LEU A 120 -0.55 -11.31 15.92
N THR A 121 -1.65 -11.90 15.43
CA THR A 121 -2.96 -11.28 15.35
C THR A 121 -3.91 -11.71 16.48
N ASP A 122 -3.44 -12.49 17.43
CA ASP A 122 -4.20 -12.87 18.61
C ASP A 122 -3.50 -12.41 19.91
N TYR A 123 -4.10 -12.75 21.05
CA TYR A 123 -3.61 -12.32 22.38
C TYR A 123 -2.16 -12.73 22.67
N ARG A 124 -1.66 -13.76 22.01
CA ARG A 124 -0.30 -14.26 22.19
C ARG A 124 0.77 -13.32 21.64
N ARG A 125 0.48 -12.62 20.55
CA ARG A 125 1.41 -11.67 19.90
C ARG A 125 2.79 -12.27 19.60
N LEU A 126 2.82 -13.50 19.11
CA LEU A 126 4.05 -14.27 18.91
C LEU A 126 4.42 -14.40 17.44
N LEU A 127 5.71 -14.30 17.13
CA LEU A 127 6.29 -14.65 15.83
C LEU A 127 7.21 -15.87 15.97
N PRO A 128 6.82 -17.04 15.46
CA PRO A 128 7.72 -18.21 15.42
C PRO A 128 8.80 -18.03 14.34
N ILE A 129 10.05 -18.26 14.72
CA ILE A 129 11.20 -18.33 13.82
C ILE A 129 11.71 -19.78 13.81
N GLU A 130 11.04 -20.63 13.06
CA GLU A 130 11.28 -22.08 13.05
C GLU A 130 12.74 -22.44 12.76
N LYS A 131 13.37 -21.75 11.76
CA LYS A 131 14.78 -21.98 11.40
C LYS A 131 15.77 -21.68 12.52
N ARG A 132 15.35 -20.99 13.57
CA ARG A 132 16.16 -20.65 14.73
C ARG A 132 15.68 -21.34 16.01
N ALA A 133 14.63 -22.15 15.92
CA ALA A 133 13.94 -22.73 17.09
C ALA A 133 13.60 -21.65 18.15
N GLN A 134 13.18 -20.46 17.70
CA GLN A 134 12.88 -19.31 18.55
C GLN A 134 11.44 -18.87 18.34
N VAL A 135 10.86 -18.29 19.38
CA VAL A 135 9.59 -17.58 19.33
C VAL A 135 9.83 -16.17 19.88
N LEU A 136 9.49 -15.17 19.11
CA LEU A 136 9.57 -13.78 19.52
C LEU A 136 8.20 -13.28 19.98
N GLU A 137 8.16 -12.61 21.11
CA GLU A 137 7.03 -11.81 21.52
C GLU A 137 7.15 -10.42 20.88
N ALA A 138 6.02 -9.90 20.38
CA ALA A 138 6.02 -8.58 19.75
C ALA A 138 6.25 -7.49 20.79
N ALA A 139 7.27 -6.66 20.52
CA ALA A 139 7.60 -5.52 21.38
C ALA A 139 6.43 -4.52 21.47
N ASP A 140 6.45 -3.71 22.52
CA ASP A 140 5.46 -2.66 22.71
C ASP A 140 5.45 -1.69 21.53
N GLY A 141 4.23 -1.32 21.11
CA GLY A 141 4.03 -0.47 19.94
C GLY A 141 4.03 -1.21 18.60
N PHE A 142 4.27 -2.53 18.56
CA PHE A 142 4.07 -3.30 17.33
C PHE A 142 2.59 -3.33 16.94
N LEU A 143 2.31 -2.97 15.69
CA LEU A 143 1.01 -3.11 15.07
C LEU A 143 1.14 -3.77 13.70
N LEU A 144 0.37 -4.81 13.46
CA LEU A 144 0.25 -5.40 12.13
C LEU A 144 -0.88 -4.73 11.36
N VAL A 145 -0.56 -4.20 10.19
CA VAL A 145 -1.51 -3.61 9.24
C VAL A 145 -1.40 -4.39 7.94
N ILE A 146 -2.51 -4.82 7.39
CA ILE A 146 -2.57 -5.47 6.08
C ILE A 146 -3.50 -4.70 5.15
N SER A 147 -3.28 -4.77 3.85
CA SER A 147 -4.22 -4.25 2.86
C SER A 147 -4.63 -5.29 1.84
N TYR A 148 -5.80 -5.11 1.27
CA TYR A 148 -6.23 -5.81 0.08
C TYR A 148 -7.30 -5.02 -0.70
N ASN A 149 -7.45 -5.38 -1.97
CA ASN A 149 -8.39 -4.76 -2.89
C ASN A 149 -9.54 -5.74 -3.17
N PRO A 150 -10.73 -5.56 -2.56
CA PRO A 150 -11.87 -6.44 -2.83
C PRO A 150 -12.41 -6.22 -4.24
N GLY A 151 -12.80 -7.29 -4.91
CA GLY A 151 -13.53 -7.22 -6.19
C GLY A 151 -12.68 -7.18 -7.46
N TYR A 152 -11.34 -7.13 -7.36
CA TYR A 152 -10.44 -7.15 -8.53
C TYR A 152 -9.78 -8.50 -8.77
N GLN A 153 -10.00 -9.46 -7.89
CA GLN A 153 -9.32 -10.73 -7.94
C GLN A 153 -10.30 -11.87 -8.20
N SER A 154 -9.84 -12.91 -8.87
CA SER A 154 -10.59 -14.14 -8.97
C SER A 154 -10.97 -14.62 -7.56
N ALA A 155 -12.14 -15.28 -7.43
CA ALA A 155 -12.62 -15.85 -6.16
C ALA A 155 -11.59 -16.76 -5.45
N LEU A 156 -10.49 -17.11 -6.13
CA LEU A 156 -9.39 -17.94 -5.64
C LEU A 156 -8.35 -17.14 -4.81
N LYS A 157 -8.30 -15.82 -4.94
CA LYS A 157 -7.32 -14.94 -4.25
C LYS A 157 -7.95 -14.08 -3.14
N ASP A 158 -9.05 -14.51 -2.54
CA ASP A 158 -9.66 -13.78 -1.44
C ASP A 158 -9.09 -14.20 -0.07
N LEU A 159 -9.06 -13.25 0.88
CA LEU A 159 -8.68 -13.56 2.26
C LEU A 159 -9.67 -14.53 2.90
N LYS A 160 -9.16 -15.61 3.47
CA LYS A 160 -9.97 -16.56 4.22
C LYS A 160 -10.73 -15.87 5.36
N HIS A 161 -11.96 -16.28 5.62
CA HIS A 161 -12.76 -15.78 6.73
C HIS A 161 -12.03 -15.83 8.07
N SER A 162 -11.30 -16.91 8.34
CA SER A 162 -10.50 -17.08 9.56
C SER A 162 -9.39 -16.03 9.71
N THR A 163 -8.83 -15.54 8.61
CA THR A 163 -7.85 -14.46 8.60
C THR A 163 -8.54 -13.12 8.81
N ARG A 164 -9.62 -12.84 8.06
CA ARG A 164 -10.38 -11.57 8.19
C ARG A 164 -10.88 -11.31 9.60
N GLN A 165 -11.41 -12.33 10.28
CA GLN A 165 -11.96 -12.21 11.64
C GLN A 165 -10.92 -11.88 12.72
N ARG A 166 -9.65 -11.79 12.37
CA ARG A 166 -8.56 -11.40 13.28
C ARG A 166 -8.22 -9.93 13.24
N PHE A 167 -8.86 -9.16 12.36
CA PHE A 167 -8.55 -7.75 12.10
C PHE A 167 -9.79 -6.89 12.28
N ILE A 168 -9.60 -5.66 12.74
CA ILE A 168 -10.58 -4.62 12.51
C ILE A 168 -10.41 -4.11 11.07
N ALA A 169 -11.51 -3.88 10.38
CA ALA A 169 -11.48 -3.39 9.01
C ALA A 169 -11.75 -1.88 8.95
N ILE A 170 -10.92 -1.18 8.18
CA ILE A 170 -11.15 0.20 7.75
C ILE A 170 -11.41 0.16 6.25
N ASP A 171 -12.60 0.57 5.85
CA ASP A 171 -13.01 0.59 4.46
C ASP A 171 -12.62 1.91 3.82
N PHE A 172 -11.94 1.84 2.68
CA PHE A 172 -11.48 2.96 1.88
C PHE A 172 -12.27 3.00 0.58
N ASP A 173 -12.62 4.18 0.17
CA ASP A 173 -13.15 4.46 -1.14
C ASP A 173 -12.37 5.63 -1.75
N TYR A 174 -12.66 5.95 -3.00
CA TYR A 174 -12.13 7.17 -3.59
C TYR A 174 -12.65 8.41 -2.87
N PRO A 175 -11.85 9.48 -2.77
CA PRO A 175 -12.30 10.73 -2.20
C PRO A 175 -13.51 11.28 -2.95
N SER A 176 -14.33 12.09 -2.28
CA SER A 176 -15.36 12.87 -2.98
C SER A 176 -14.70 13.76 -4.02
N ARG A 177 -15.42 14.10 -5.09
CA ARG A 177 -14.90 14.93 -6.19
C ARG A 177 -14.22 16.21 -5.70
N ALA A 178 -14.79 16.89 -4.70
CA ALA A 178 -14.21 18.11 -4.14
C ALA A 178 -12.87 17.83 -3.45
N GLN A 179 -12.81 16.80 -2.59
CA GLN A 179 -11.57 16.41 -1.93
C GLN A 179 -10.52 15.89 -2.90
N GLU A 180 -10.94 15.16 -3.94
CA GLU A 180 -10.01 14.66 -4.96
C GLU A 180 -9.40 15.82 -5.77
N ALA A 181 -10.20 16.86 -6.09
CA ALA A 181 -9.68 18.06 -6.73
C ALA A 181 -8.64 18.79 -5.86
N GLU A 182 -8.88 18.92 -4.54
CA GLU A 182 -7.90 19.48 -3.60
C GLU A 182 -6.60 18.65 -3.58
N ILE A 183 -6.72 17.32 -3.53
CA ILE A 183 -5.56 16.41 -3.56
C ILE A 183 -4.78 16.57 -4.86
N ILE A 184 -5.46 16.60 -6.02
CA ILE A 184 -4.82 16.76 -7.32
C ILE A 184 -4.14 18.13 -7.43
N ALA A 185 -4.81 19.21 -7.02
CA ALA A 185 -4.24 20.56 -7.05
C ALA A 185 -2.93 20.62 -6.24
N HIS A 186 -2.93 20.07 -5.04
CA HIS A 186 -1.76 20.02 -4.16
C HIS A 186 -0.64 19.12 -4.68
N GLU A 187 -0.94 17.88 -5.05
CA GLU A 187 0.06 16.87 -5.42
C GLU A 187 0.65 17.06 -6.83
N ALA A 188 -0.14 17.61 -7.75
CA ALA A 188 0.30 17.88 -9.11
C ALA A 188 0.79 19.32 -9.30
N ASP A 189 0.52 20.22 -8.34
CA ASP A 189 0.81 21.65 -8.40
C ASP A 189 0.21 22.28 -9.67
N VAL A 190 -1.10 22.12 -9.83
CA VAL A 190 -1.89 22.62 -10.95
C VAL A 190 -3.00 23.57 -10.47
N PRO A 191 -3.48 24.50 -11.33
CA PRO A 191 -4.61 25.36 -10.99
C PRO A 191 -5.86 24.57 -10.61
N GLU A 192 -6.67 25.10 -9.68
CA GLU A 192 -7.91 24.49 -9.22
C GLU A 192 -8.86 24.09 -10.36
N ARG A 193 -8.93 24.89 -11.43
CA ARG A 193 -9.74 24.57 -12.61
C ARG A 193 -9.33 23.23 -13.21
N VAL A 194 -8.02 23.03 -13.45
CA VAL A 194 -7.48 21.78 -14.02
C VAL A 194 -7.72 20.61 -13.08
N ALA A 195 -7.50 20.81 -11.77
CA ALA A 195 -7.74 19.78 -10.76
C ALA A 195 -9.23 19.37 -10.71
N ASN A 196 -10.15 20.33 -10.80
CA ASN A 196 -11.59 20.05 -10.85
C ASN A 196 -11.99 19.29 -12.12
N ASP A 197 -11.40 19.62 -13.27
CA ASP A 197 -11.66 18.92 -14.53
C ASP A 197 -11.13 17.47 -14.47
N LEU A 198 -9.95 17.27 -13.90
CA LEU A 198 -9.38 15.92 -13.66
C LEU A 198 -10.22 15.11 -12.66
N ALA A 199 -10.67 15.70 -11.56
CA ALA A 199 -11.56 15.03 -10.61
C ALA A 199 -12.92 14.66 -11.24
N LYS A 200 -13.47 15.55 -12.10
CA LYS A 200 -14.67 15.26 -12.90
C LYS A 200 -14.45 14.10 -13.87
N LEU A 201 -13.28 14.03 -14.51
CA LEU A 201 -12.89 12.89 -15.34
C LEU A 201 -12.88 11.62 -14.51
N GLY A 202 -12.25 11.64 -13.33
CA GLY A 202 -12.20 10.52 -12.41
C GLY A 202 -13.56 9.96 -12.04
N GLU A 203 -14.49 10.84 -11.66
CA GLU A 203 -15.87 10.49 -11.33
C GLU A 203 -16.59 9.85 -12.52
N LYS A 204 -16.52 10.47 -13.72
CA LYS A 204 -17.17 9.91 -14.93
C LYS A 204 -16.62 8.55 -15.31
N VAL A 205 -15.30 8.37 -15.30
CA VAL A 205 -14.66 7.10 -15.65
C VAL A 205 -15.03 5.99 -14.66
N ARG A 206 -15.10 6.29 -13.36
CA ARG A 206 -15.53 5.32 -12.34
C ARG A 206 -16.98 4.88 -12.52
N ASN A 207 -17.85 5.78 -12.98
CA ASN A 207 -19.24 5.46 -13.26
C ASN A 207 -19.41 4.53 -14.50
N LEU A 208 -18.40 4.44 -15.37
CA LEU A 208 -18.38 3.49 -16.49
C LEU A 208 -17.96 2.08 -16.10
N ARG A 209 -17.62 1.83 -14.84
CA ARG A 209 -17.19 0.51 -14.34
C ARG A 209 -18.22 -0.59 -14.59
N GLU A 210 -19.50 -0.27 -14.52
CA GLU A 210 -20.59 -1.23 -14.83
C GLU A 210 -20.67 -1.56 -16.33
N HIS A 211 -19.90 -0.88 -17.18
CA HIS A 211 -19.92 -0.98 -18.64
C HIS A 211 -18.63 -1.57 -19.25
N GLY A 212 -17.92 -2.43 -18.49
CA GLY A 212 -16.81 -3.21 -19.04
C GLY A 212 -15.41 -2.78 -18.59
N LEU A 213 -15.28 -1.75 -17.76
CA LEU A 213 -14.01 -1.42 -17.12
C LEU A 213 -13.74 -2.34 -15.91
N ALA A 214 -12.64 -3.06 -15.93
CA ALA A 214 -12.23 -3.93 -14.83
C ALA A 214 -11.95 -3.11 -13.55
N GLU A 215 -11.30 -1.95 -13.69
CA GLU A 215 -10.97 -1.03 -12.58
C GLU A 215 -11.36 0.41 -12.92
N GLY A 216 -11.79 1.17 -11.91
CA GLY A 216 -11.96 2.61 -12.01
C GLY A 216 -10.60 3.34 -11.98
N VAL A 217 -10.54 4.54 -12.56
CA VAL A 217 -9.33 5.36 -12.50
C VAL A 217 -8.95 5.70 -11.07
N SER A 218 -7.70 5.47 -10.69
CA SER A 218 -7.17 5.83 -9.38
C SER A 218 -6.83 7.32 -9.30
N THR A 219 -6.91 7.90 -8.11
CA THR A 219 -6.45 9.29 -7.86
C THR A 219 -4.98 9.47 -8.26
N ARG A 220 -4.16 8.41 -8.17
CA ARG A 220 -2.76 8.43 -8.61
C ARG A 220 -2.62 8.75 -10.10
N LEU A 221 -3.43 8.15 -10.96
CA LEU A 221 -3.39 8.40 -12.41
C LEU A 221 -3.84 9.83 -12.74
N LEU A 222 -4.83 10.35 -12.03
CA LEU A 222 -5.26 11.75 -12.18
C LEU A 222 -4.16 12.73 -11.76
N ILE A 223 -3.43 12.44 -10.68
CA ILE A 223 -2.25 13.23 -10.28
C ILE A 223 -1.17 13.16 -11.36
N TYR A 224 -0.94 12.00 -11.98
CA TYR A 224 0.04 11.88 -13.08
C TYR A 224 -0.36 12.72 -14.27
N ALA A 225 -1.64 12.69 -14.69
CA ALA A 225 -2.15 13.57 -15.73
C ALA A 225 -1.92 15.04 -15.38
N GLY A 226 -2.23 15.45 -14.15
CA GLY A 226 -1.97 16.81 -13.67
C GLY A 226 -0.49 17.20 -13.75
N LYS A 227 0.42 16.33 -13.36
CA LYS A 227 1.88 16.58 -13.45
C LYS A 227 2.36 16.75 -14.89
N LEU A 228 1.78 16.00 -15.84
CA LEU A 228 2.08 16.13 -17.27
C LEU A 228 1.56 17.47 -17.80
N ILE A 229 0.33 17.87 -17.44
CA ILE A 229 -0.26 19.16 -17.80
C ILE A 229 0.60 20.32 -17.28
N ARG A 230 1.06 20.26 -16.04
CA ARG A 230 1.97 21.25 -15.45
C ARG A 230 3.26 21.42 -16.27
N LYS A 231 3.73 20.34 -16.90
CA LYS A 231 4.92 20.34 -17.78
C LYS A 231 4.64 20.82 -19.20
N GLY A 232 3.42 21.30 -19.49
CA GLY A 232 3.05 21.84 -20.78
C GLY A 232 2.49 20.82 -21.78
N ILE A 233 2.26 19.58 -21.36
CA ILE A 233 1.54 18.61 -22.20
C ILE A 233 0.06 19.03 -22.24
N SER A 234 -0.55 18.98 -23.43
CA SER A 234 -1.97 19.29 -23.56
C SER A 234 -2.81 18.40 -22.68
N PRO A 235 -3.87 18.91 -22.02
CA PRO A 235 -4.68 18.12 -21.09
C PRO A 235 -5.23 16.83 -21.70
N ARG A 236 -5.61 16.87 -22.97
CA ARG A 236 -6.14 15.70 -23.69
C ARG A 236 -5.06 14.60 -23.81
N VAL A 237 -3.88 14.91 -24.32
CA VAL A 237 -2.78 13.95 -24.46
C VAL A 237 -2.31 13.42 -23.10
N ALA A 238 -2.26 14.29 -22.09
CA ALA A 238 -1.91 13.88 -20.73
C ALA A 238 -2.90 12.87 -20.16
N CYS A 239 -4.21 13.07 -20.37
CA CYS A 239 -5.26 12.15 -19.92
C CYS A 239 -5.29 10.87 -20.75
N GLU A 240 -5.08 10.93 -22.06
CA GLU A 240 -4.96 9.73 -22.91
C GLU A 240 -3.83 8.84 -22.39
N SER A 241 -2.64 9.40 -22.17
CA SER A 241 -1.47 8.64 -21.71
C SER A 241 -1.58 8.14 -20.27
N ALA A 242 -2.03 8.99 -19.34
CA ALA A 242 -2.04 8.66 -17.93
C ALA A 242 -3.30 7.92 -17.47
N VAL A 243 -4.41 8.03 -18.20
CA VAL A 243 -5.70 7.43 -17.82
C VAL A 243 -6.15 6.39 -18.84
N VAL A 244 -6.35 6.77 -20.10
CA VAL A 244 -6.99 5.86 -21.08
C VAL A 244 -6.14 4.61 -21.31
N TRP A 245 -4.90 4.79 -21.73
CA TRP A 245 -4.02 3.67 -22.06
C TRP A 245 -3.52 2.90 -20.83
N ALA A 246 -3.57 3.52 -19.65
CA ALA A 246 -3.21 2.86 -18.40
C ALA A 246 -4.34 1.97 -17.82
N LEU A 247 -5.59 2.19 -18.24
CA LEU A 247 -6.74 1.46 -17.70
C LEU A 247 -7.12 0.24 -18.52
N THR A 248 -6.88 0.25 -19.84
CA THR A 248 -7.34 -0.82 -20.71
C THR A 248 -6.57 -0.88 -22.04
N ASP A 249 -6.40 -2.09 -22.55
CA ASP A 249 -5.91 -2.35 -23.91
C ASP A 249 -7.06 -2.61 -24.91
N ASP A 250 -8.32 -2.62 -24.44
CA ASP A 250 -9.49 -2.79 -25.29
C ASP A 250 -9.79 -1.51 -26.08
N GLY A 251 -9.72 -1.59 -27.41
CA GLY A 251 -9.88 -0.44 -28.30
C GLY A 251 -11.29 0.19 -28.31
N GLU A 252 -12.35 -0.54 -27.96
CA GLU A 252 -13.71 0.01 -27.86
C GLU A 252 -13.85 0.81 -26.56
N VAL A 253 -13.33 0.25 -25.48
CA VAL A 253 -13.30 0.93 -24.16
C VAL A 253 -12.41 2.16 -24.23
N GLN A 254 -11.24 2.10 -24.89
CA GLN A 254 -10.36 3.27 -25.10
C GLN A 254 -11.08 4.41 -25.79
N ARG A 255 -11.80 4.13 -26.91
CA ARG A 255 -12.57 5.17 -27.63
C ARG A 255 -13.64 5.81 -26.75
N THR A 256 -14.34 5.02 -25.96
CA THR A 256 -15.34 5.55 -25.01
C THR A 256 -14.68 6.47 -23.97
N LEU A 257 -13.53 6.10 -23.45
CA LEU A 257 -12.78 6.93 -22.51
C LEU A 257 -12.24 8.21 -23.17
N GLU A 258 -11.77 8.14 -24.42
CA GLU A 258 -11.32 9.30 -25.20
C GLU A 258 -12.46 10.30 -25.45
N GLU A 259 -13.68 9.82 -25.70
CA GLU A 259 -14.88 10.67 -25.80
C GLU A 259 -15.17 11.37 -24.46
N VAL A 260 -15.03 10.66 -23.34
CA VAL A 260 -15.18 11.28 -22.02
C VAL A 260 -14.12 12.35 -21.78
N VAL A 261 -12.86 12.07 -22.12
CA VAL A 261 -11.76 13.06 -22.03
C VAL A 261 -12.09 14.29 -22.89
N SER A 262 -12.49 14.07 -24.14
CA SER A 262 -12.84 15.16 -25.08
C SER A 262 -14.05 15.99 -24.63
N SER A 263 -14.97 15.39 -23.86
CA SER A 263 -16.13 16.11 -23.29
C SER A 263 -15.76 17.06 -22.13
N ILE A 264 -14.55 16.96 -21.60
CA ILE A 264 -14.09 17.74 -20.45
C ILE A 264 -12.98 18.69 -20.86
N PHE A 265 -12.07 18.25 -21.72
CA PHE A 265 -10.94 19.02 -22.21
C PHE A 265 -11.12 19.29 -23.71
N GLU A 266 -11.54 20.50 -24.03
CA GLU A 266 -11.67 20.97 -25.41
C GLU A 266 -10.30 21.13 -26.11
#